data_fd2fbb0a6f1a0f999e4ce2af69661aad
#
_entry.id   fd2fbb0a6f1a0f999e4ce2af69661aad
#
_cell.length_a   1.000
_cell.length_b   1.000
_cell.length_c   1.000
_cell.angle_alpha   90.00
_cell.angle_beta   90.00
_cell.angle_gamma   90.00
#
_symmetry.space_group_name_H-M   'P 1'
#
loop_
_entity.id
_entity.type
_entity.pdbx_description
1 polymer ?
#
loop_
_entity_poly.entity_id
_entity_poly.type
_entity_poly.pdbx_seq_one_letter_code
_entity_poly.pdbx_strand_id
1 'polypeptide(L)'
;MKRNISVLLMMICYCCFSQENNSNSYQLEGSYFYGNIYNHNSDISHLINGHPTGAFLSFNKKTFGLKDWEKKYNFPDWGLSFIYKDLKNETLGQNYGLYANYNFYLFSRNLQLTLGSGLALNTNPYDQDSNYLNIAYGTSLLSSSFIKANFIKNSIWKGLGFQTGLMFIHYSNGNTRAPNTSTNSFLINAGLNYQLNYQNINEYVREQDLTNYGEKIKFNFVFRTGWNQSDVIGSGTYPFYVFSAFVDKKLNYYST
;
A
#
# COMPACT_ATOMS: atom_id res chain seq x y z
N MET A 1 6.27 -23.57 20.30
CA MET A 1 5.83 -22.40 19.55
C MET A 1 6.15 -21.05 20.23
N LYS A 2 5.83 -20.83 21.51
CA LYS A 2 6.08 -19.51 22.19
C LYS A 2 7.57 -19.07 22.19
N ARG A 3 8.54 -19.98 22.27
CA ARG A 3 9.98 -19.67 22.32
C ARG A 3 10.55 -19.13 20.98
N ASN A 4 9.97 -19.55 19.85
CA ASN A 4 10.44 -19.11 18.52
C ASN A 4 9.89 -17.72 18.14
N ILE A 5 8.74 -17.32 18.70
CA ILE A 5 8.18 -15.96 18.52
C ILE A 5 9.02 -14.93 19.26
N SER A 6 9.51 -15.24 20.45
CA SER A 6 10.37 -14.34 21.22
C SER A 6 11.73 -14.09 20.54
N VAL A 7 12.30 -15.12 19.90
CA VAL A 7 13.57 -14.99 19.14
C VAL A 7 13.36 -14.13 17.88
N LEU A 8 12.22 -14.29 17.18
CA LEU A 8 11.88 -13.49 16.02
C LEU A 8 11.65 -12.01 16.39
N LEU A 9 10.96 -11.75 17.52
CA LEU A 9 10.80 -10.38 18.04
C LEU A 9 12.15 -9.76 18.46
N MET A 10 13.05 -10.52 19.09
CA MET A 10 14.40 -10.05 19.41
C MET A 10 15.24 -9.73 18.16
N MET A 11 15.18 -10.55 17.11
CA MET A 11 15.88 -10.26 15.85
C MET A 11 15.36 -8.98 15.18
N ILE A 12 14.05 -8.73 15.23
CA ILE A 12 13.45 -7.48 14.70
C ILE A 12 13.95 -6.26 15.50
N CYS A 13 14.09 -6.36 16.83
CA CYS A 13 14.63 -5.28 17.65
C CYS A 13 16.12 -4.99 17.36
N TYR A 14 16.94 -6.00 17.05
CA TYR A 14 18.37 -5.79 16.73
C TYR A 14 18.60 -5.08 15.39
N CYS A 15 17.71 -5.23 14.41
CA CYS A 15 17.79 -4.52 13.13
C CYS A 15 17.52 -3.01 13.25
N CYS A 16 16.96 -2.53 14.36
CA CYS A 16 16.63 -1.12 14.58
C CYS A 16 17.79 -0.28 15.11
N PHE A 17 18.95 -0.84 15.43
CA PHE A 17 20.08 -0.14 16.07
C PHE A 17 21.28 0.15 15.15
N SER A 18 21.11 0.14 13.83
CA SER A 18 22.13 0.68 12.94
C SER A 18 22.05 2.20 12.94
N GLN A 19 22.75 2.84 13.86
CA GLN A 19 22.88 4.30 13.91
C GLN A 19 23.95 4.76 12.92
N GLU A 20 23.55 5.06 11.68
CA GLU A 20 24.24 6.08 10.92
C GLU A 20 23.74 7.45 11.39
N ASN A 21 24.68 8.37 11.60
CA ASN A 21 24.48 9.76 12.06
C ASN A 21 23.84 10.65 10.95
N ASN A 22 22.85 10.15 10.25
CA ASN A 22 21.96 10.93 9.42
C ASN A 22 20.67 11.16 10.22
N SER A 23 20.28 12.40 10.40
CA SER A 23 19.07 12.80 11.10
C SER A 23 17.83 12.23 10.39
N ASN A 24 17.57 10.94 10.59
CA ASN A 24 16.40 10.28 10.06
C ASN A 24 15.15 10.95 10.64
N SER A 25 14.29 11.44 9.81
CA SER A 25 13.00 11.99 10.20
C SER A 25 11.89 11.02 9.79
N TYR A 26 10.96 10.78 10.69
CA TYR A 26 9.84 9.88 10.47
C TYR A 26 8.52 10.59 10.72
N GLN A 27 7.48 10.11 10.08
CA GLN A 27 6.12 10.57 10.23
C GLN A 27 5.20 9.41 10.53
N LEU A 28 4.37 9.58 11.57
CA LEU A 28 3.26 8.69 11.87
C LEU A 28 1.98 9.29 11.29
N GLU A 29 1.11 8.47 10.75
CA GLU A 29 -0.21 8.85 10.29
C GLU A 29 -1.24 7.89 10.86
N GLY A 30 -2.38 8.44 11.29
CA GLY A 30 -3.54 7.67 11.70
C GLY A 30 -4.81 8.32 11.18
N SER A 31 -5.68 7.58 10.52
CA SER A 31 -6.97 8.07 10.06
C SER A 31 -8.05 7.02 10.18
N TYR A 32 -9.27 7.48 10.39
CA TYR A 32 -10.49 6.70 10.25
C TYR A 32 -11.06 6.93 8.86
N PHE A 33 -11.68 5.91 8.29
CA PHE A 33 -12.35 6.02 7.00
C PHE A 33 -13.75 5.39 7.00
N TYR A 34 -14.56 5.89 6.07
CA TYR A 34 -15.93 5.46 5.81
C TYR A 34 -16.19 5.54 4.31
N GLY A 35 -17.00 4.64 3.74
CA GLY A 35 -17.37 4.73 2.33
C GLY A 35 -18.19 3.57 1.81
N ASN A 36 -17.98 3.24 0.53
CA ASN A 36 -18.78 2.26 -0.18
C ASN A 36 -17.91 1.24 -0.91
N ILE A 37 -18.39 0.00 -0.98
CA ILE A 37 -17.92 -0.98 -1.95
C ILE A 37 -18.48 -0.58 -3.32
N TYR A 38 -17.60 -0.46 -4.31
CA TYR A 38 -18.01 -0.17 -5.69
C TYR A 38 -18.56 -1.42 -6.36
N ASN A 39 -19.81 -1.33 -6.84
CA ASN A 39 -20.44 -2.41 -7.59
C ASN A 39 -19.88 -2.45 -9.02
N HIS A 40 -18.72 -3.07 -9.20
CA HIS A 40 -18.04 -3.22 -10.49
C HIS A 40 -18.43 -4.52 -11.22
N ASN A 41 -19.14 -5.42 -10.54
CA ASN A 41 -19.67 -6.66 -11.07
C ASN A 41 -21.05 -6.90 -10.43
N SER A 42 -22.07 -7.17 -11.24
CA SER A 42 -23.44 -7.44 -10.78
C SER A 42 -23.52 -8.59 -9.76
N ASP A 43 -22.61 -9.55 -9.88
CA ASP A 43 -22.62 -10.76 -9.04
C ASP A 43 -22.36 -10.47 -7.57
N ILE A 44 -21.59 -9.39 -7.24
CA ILE A 44 -21.36 -9.00 -5.84
C ILE A 44 -22.43 -8.08 -5.26
N SER A 45 -23.45 -7.71 -6.01
CA SER A 45 -24.46 -6.72 -5.58
C SER A 45 -25.14 -7.12 -4.28
N HIS A 46 -25.40 -8.41 -4.07
CA HIS A 46 -26.01 -8.95 -2.87
C HIS A 46 -25.12 -8.84 -1.61
N LEU A 47 -23.79 -8.61 -1.80
CA LEU A 47 -22.81 -8.42 -0.72
C LEU A 47 -22.64 -6.93 -0.35
N ILE A 48 -23.21 -6.01 -1.14
CA ILE A 48 -23.08 -4.56 -0.92
C ILE A 48 -24.29 -4.06 -0.14
N ASN A 49 -24.37 -4.39 1.14
CA ASN A 49 -25.49 -4.05 2.01
C ASN A 49 -25.10 -3.16 3.20
N GLY A 50 -23.84 -2.72 3.26
CA GLY A 50 -23.31 -1.87 4.32
C GLY A 50 -22.24 -0.91 3.82
N HIS A 51 -21.89 0.04 4.70
CA HIS A 51 -20.83 1.02 4.43
C HIS A 51 -19.54 0.62 5.16
N PRO A 52 -18.49 0.17 4.45
CA PRO A 52 -17.23 -0.17 5.06
C PRO A 52 -16.64 0.96 5.89
N THR A 53 -16.11 0.60 7.04
CA THR A 53 -15.40 1.49 7.95
C THR A 53 -14.07 0.88 8.36
N GLY A 54 -13.15 1.69 8.86
CA GLY A 54 -11.91 1.16 9.39
C GLY A 54 -10.88 2.21 9.75
N ALA A 55 -9.67 1.74 10.00
CA ALA A 55 -8.54 2.56 10.39
C ALA A 55 -7.36 2.33 9.44
N PHE A 56 -6.66 3.41 9.15
CA PHE A 56 -5.40 3.44 8.43
C PHE A 56 -4.32 3.95 9.38
N LEU A 57 -3.22 3.22 9.52
CA LEU A 57 -2.04 3.61 10.25
C LEU A 57 -0.84 3.53 9.32
N SER A 58 0.09 4.48 9.41
CA SER A 58 1.29 4.46 8.60
C SER A 58 2.50 5.00 9.35
N PHE A 59 3.66 4.40 9.09
CA PHE A 59 4.96 4.84 9.56
C PHE A 59 5.86 5.06 8.37
N ASN A 60 6.24 6.32 8.12
CA ASN A 60 6.96 6.74 6.93
C ASN A 60 8.29 7.37 7.27
N LYS A 61 9.32 7.00 6.54
CA LYS A 61 10.62 7.68 6.51
C LYS A 61 10.55 8.84 5.53
N LYS A 62 10.90 10.04 5.99
CA LYS A 62 10.97 11.24 5.16
C LYS A 62 12.27 11.27 4.36
N THR A 63 12.21 11.81 3.15
CA THR A 63 13.37 12.04 2.31
C THR A 63 13.63 13.53 2.13
N PHE A 64 14.90 13.90 1.96
CA PHE A 64 15.32 15.31 1.91
C PHE A 64 16.23 15.63 0.71
N GLY A 65 16.38 14.70 -0.24
CA GLY A 65 17.20 14.91 -1.45
C GLY A 65 18.66 14.47 -1.29
N LEU A 66 18.97 13.56 -0.39
CA LEU A 66 20.29 12.96 -0.27
C LEU A 66 20.63 12.06 -1.46
N LYS A 67 19.61 11.50 -2.10
CA LYS A 67 19.72 10.65 -3.28
C LYS A 67 19.03 11.32 -4.48
N ASP A 68 19.53 11.08 -5.71
CA ASP A 68 19.01 11.69 -6.92
C ASP A 68 17.53 11.38 -7.19
N TRP A 69 17.10 10.16 -6.90
CA TRP A 69 15.69 9.80 -7.06
C TRP A 69 14.76 10.57 -6.11
N GLU A 70 15.23 10.91 -4.90
CA GLU A 70 14.46 11.71 -3.94
C GLU A 70 14.17 13.11 -4.51
N LYS A 71 15.18 13.74 -5.12
CA LYS A 71 15.05 15.04 -5.79
C LYS A 71 14.13 14.95 -7.00
N LYS A 72 14.34 13.90 -7.84
CA LYS A 72 13.58 13.66 -9.07
C LYS A 72 12.08 13.56 -8.83
N TYR A 73 11.66 12.92 -7.74
CA TYR A 73 10.26 12.68 -7.41
C TYR A 73 9.71 13.64 -6.35
N ASN A 74 10.34 14.82 -6.18
CA ASN A 74 9.92 15.85 -5.22
C ASN A 74 9.87 15.35 -3.78
N PHE A 75 10.94 14.65 -3.36
CA PHE A 75 11.16 14.18 -1.99
C PHE A 75 10.01 13.29 -1.48
N PRO A 76 9.75 12.14 -2.11
CA PRO A 76 8.71 11.23 -1.68
C PRO A 76 9.10 10.55 -0.38
N ASP A 77 8.16 10.42 0.55
CA ASP A 77 8.35 9.61 1.73
C ASP A 77 7.98 8.15 1.41
N TRP A 78 8.53 7.20 2.16
CA TRP A 78 8.22 5.79 1.99
C TRP A 78 8.16 5.08 3.33
N GLY A 79 7.39 4.00 3.41
CA GLY A 79 7.23 3.30 4.66
C GLY A 79 6.30 2.11 4.59
N LEU A 80 5.71 1.84 5.74
CA LEU A 80 4.76 0.74 5.94
C LEU A 80 3.42 1.31 6.40
N SER A 81 2.33 0.71 5.89
CA SER A 81 0.97 1.02 6.32
C SER A 81 0.26 -0.25 6.78
N PHE A 82 -0.60 -0.09 7.77
CA PHE A 82 -1.54 -1.09 8.23
C PHE A 82 -2.97 -0.57 8.00
N ILE A 83 -3.85 -1.42 7.46
CA ILE A 83 -5.26 -1.10 7.24
C ILE A 83 -6.11 -2.19 7.90
N TYR A 84 -6.96 -1.77 8.82
CA TYR A 84 -8.10 -2.54 9.28
C TYR A 84 -9.35 -2.06 8.56
N LYS A 85 -10.12 -2.96 7.95
CA LYS A 85 -11.35 -2.64 7.25
C LYS A 85 -12.45 -3.64 7.62
N ASP A 86 -13.50 -3.13 8.24
CA ASP A 86 -14.75 -3.84 8.47
C ASP A 86 -15.66 -3.61 7.25
N LEU A 87 -16.01 -4.67 6.55
CA LEU A 87 -16.82 -4.63 5.34
C LEU A 87 -18.32 -4.41 5.60
N LYS A 88 -18.73 -4.43 6.90
CA LYS A 88 -20.13 -4.28 7.34
C LYS A 88 -21.07 -5.28 6.69
N ASN A 89 -20.56 -6.46 6.46
CA ASN A 89 -21.28 -7.61 5.90
C ASN A 89 -20.69 -8.88 6.51
N GLU A 90 -21.51 -9.68 7.14
CA GLU A 90 -21.06 -10.92 7.82
C GLU A 90 -20.44 -11.91 6.84
N THR A 91 -20.99 -12.02 5.62
CA THR A 91 -20.46 -12.90 4.56
C THR A 91 -19.05 -12.49 4.16
N LEU A 92 -18.79 -11.17 3.99
CA LEU A 92 -17.48 -10.65 3.60
C LEU A 92 -16.47 -10.57 4.75
N GLY A 93 -16.94 -10.43 6.00
CA GLY A 93 -16.10 -10.31 7.18
C GLY A 93 -15.27 -9.01 7.23
N GLN A 94 -14.03 -9.16 7.69
CA GLN A 94 -13.08 -8.05 7.93
C GLN A 94 -11.76 -8.32 7.22
N ASN A 95 -11.06 -7.25 6.85
CA ASN A 95 -9.73 -7.31 6.24
C ASN A 95 -8.69 -6.62 7.12
N TYR A 96 -7.53 -7.28 7.30
CA TYR A 96 -6.34 -6.77 7.97
C TYR A 96 -5.19 -6.78 6.98
N GLY A 97 -4.70 -5.62 6.56
CA GLY A 97 -3.68 -5.52 5.52
C GLY A 97 -2.40 -4.85 5.99
N LEU A 98 -1.26 -5.33 5.49
CA LEU A 98 0.06 -4.71 5.66
C LEU A 98 0.63 -4.38 4.28
N TYR A 99 1.11 -3.14 4.13
CA TYR A 99 1.50 -2.57 2.83
C TYR A 99 2.85 -1.90 2.93
N ALA A 100 3.65 -2.00 1.86
CA ALA A 100 4.67 -1.02 1.56
C ALA A 100 4.04 0.15 0.81
N ASN A 101 4.44 1.38 1.14
CA ASN A 101 3.86 2.57 0.53
C ASN A 101 4.89 3.65 0.19
N TYR A 102 4.52 4.47 -0.81
CA TYR A 102 5.19 5.72 -1.17
C TYR A 102 4.20 6.88 -1.10
N ASN A 103 4.67 8.02 -0.57
CA ASN A 103 3.92 9.27 -0.48
C ASN A 103 4.55 10.31 -1.38
N PHE A 104 3.84 10.75 -2.39
CA PHE A 104 4.22 11.84 -3.28
C PHE A 104 3.51 13.12 -2.86
N TYR A 105 4.15 14.25 -3.08
CA TYR A 105 3.65 15.53 -2.61
C TYR A 105 3.52 16.54 -3.74
N LEU A 106 2.37 17.21 -3.77
CA LEU A 106 2.01 18.25 -4.74
C LEU A 106 1.60 19.53 -4.00
N PHE A 107 1.49 20.65 -4.73
CA PHE A 107 1.01 21.92 -4.21
C PHE A 107 1.67 22.35 -2.90
N SER A 108 2.98 22.55 -2.95
CA SER A 108 3.79 22.89 -1.77
C SER A 108 3.60 21.94 -0.60
N ARG A 109 3.49 20.64 -0.92
CA ARG A 109 3.28 19.52 0.02
C ARG A 109 1.97 19.59 0.81
N ASN A 110 0.96 20.30 0.29
CA ASN A 110 -0.39 20.30 0.90
C ASN A 110 -1.29 19.18 0.37
N LEU A 111 -0.95 18.57 -0.77
CA LEU A 111 -1.62 17.39 -1.30
C LEU A 111 -0.63 16.21 -1.26
N GLN A 112 -1.01 15.16 -0.54
CA GLN A 112 -0.29 13.89 -0.46
C GLN A 112 -1.03 12.85 -1.31
N LEU A 113 -0.30 12.24 -2.25
CA LEU A 113 -0.74 11.06 -2.98
C LEU A 113 0.05 9.85 -2.45
N THR A 114 -0.65 8.93 -1.80
CA THR A 114 -0.05 7.68 -1.30
C THR A 114 -0.42 6.52 -2.20
N LEU A 115 0.57 5.76 -2.63
CA LEU A 115 0.41 4.49 -3.34
C LEU A 115 0.92 3.37 -2.43
N GLY A 116 0.10 2.35 -2.20
CA GLY A 116 0.50 1.20 -1.38
C GLY A 116 0.12 -0.12 -2.03
N SER A 117 0.98 -1.12 -1.82
CA SER A 117 0.75 -2.50 -2.24
C SER A 117 1.22 -3.45 -1.16
N GLY A 118 0.48 -4.54 -0.96
CA GLY A 118 0.77 -5.47 0.10
C GLY A 118 -0.14 -6.69 0.12
N LEU A 119 -0.21 -7.30 1.30
CA LEU A 119 -1.02 -8.48 1.57
C LEU A 119 -2.06 -8.16 2.65
N ALA A 120 -3.20 -8.82 2.55
CA ALA A 120 -4.25 -8.72 3.56
C ALA A 120 -4.78 -10.09 3.95
N LEU A 121 -5.30 -10.19 5.17
CA LEU A 121 -6.01 -11.36 5.68
C LEU A 121 -7.49 -11.01 5.78
N ASN A 122 -8.32 -11.80 5.11
CA ASN A 122 -9.77 -11.78 5.27
C ASN A 122 -10.20 -12.80 6.32
N THR A 123 -11.14 -12.43 7.19
CA THR A 123 -11.60 -13.28 8.30
C THR A 123 -12.63 -14.31 7.89
N ASN A 124 -13.34 -14.11 6.78
CA ASN A 124 -14.45 -14.96 6.37
C ASN A 124 -14.45 -15.24 4.86
N PRO A 125 -13.44 -15.97 4.32
CA PRO A 125 -13.38 -16.32 2.91
C PRO A 125 -14.51 -17.28 2.52
N TYR A 126 -14.64 -17.54 1.22
CA TYR A 126 -15.52 -18.56 0.68
C TYR A 126 -15.26 -19.92 1.32
N ASP A 127 -16.32 -20.55 1.74
CA ASP A 127 -16.37 -21.95 2.18
C ASP A 127 -17.68 -22.58 1.66
N GLN A 128 -17.58 -23.76 1.07
CA GLN A 128 -18.72 -24.40 0.39
C GLN A 128 -19.87 -24.72 1.35
N ASP A 129 -19.56 -25.05 2.62
CA ASP A 129 -20.54 -25.50 3.59
C ASP A 129 -21.03 -24.34 4.47
N SER A 130 -20.13 -23.43 4.87
CA SER A 130 -20.43 -22.40 5.88
C SER A 130 -20.54 -20.98 5.33
N ASN A 131 -19.95 -20.68 4.15
CA ASN A 131 -19.93 -19.31 3.57
C ASN A 131 -19.94 -19.29 2.04
N TYR A 132 -20.83 -20.06 1.44
CA TYR A 132 -20.93 -20.20 -0.03
C TYR A 132 -21.37 -18.92 -0.75
N LEU A 133 -21.95 -17.96 -0.02
CA LEU A 133 -22.36 -16.66 -0.58
C LEU A 133 -21.17 -15.70 -0.80
N ASN A 134 -20.02 -15.94 -0.18
CA ASN A 134 -18.83 -15.11 -0.39
C ASN A 134 -18.15 -15.43 -1.71
N ILE A 135 -18.63 -14.88 -2.79
CA ILE A 135 -17.99 -15.01 -4.11
C ILE A 135 -16.84 -14.02 -4.33
N ALA A 136 -16.58 -13.13 -3.38
CA ALA A 136 -15.51 -12.14 -3.51
C ALA A 136 -14.12 -12.71 -3.21
N TYR A 137 -14.02 -13.62 -2.26
CA TYR A 137 -12.72 -14.09 -1.73
C TYR A 137 -12.67 -15.60 -1.54
N GLY A 138 -12.02 -16.32 -2.45
CA GLY A 138 -11.80 -17.76 -2.36
C GLY A 138 -10.72 -18.19 -1.37
N THR A 139 -9.98 -17.24 -0.78
CA THR A 139 -8.90 -17.48 0.19
C THR A 139 -8.88 -16.41 1.28
N SER A 140 -8.36 -16.76 2.47
CA SER A 140 -8.09 -15.76 3.52
C SER A 140 -6.96 -14.81 3.17
N LEU A 141 -5.91 -15.29 2.50
CA LEU A 141 -4.80 -14.44 2.09
C LEU A 141 -5.14 -13.76 0.76
N LEU A 142 -5.07 -12.44 0.75
CA LEU A 142 -5.39 -11.57 -0.37
C LEU A 142 -4.19 -10.71 -0.74
N SER A 143 -4.03 -10.44 -2.02
CA SER A 143 -3.26 -9.29 -2.52
C SER A 143 -4.12 -8.05 -2.40
N SER A 144 -3.51 -6.94 -2.02
CA SER A 144 -4.23 -5.68 -1.88
C SER A 144 -3.37 -4.50 -2.31
N SER A 145 -4.04 -3.49 -2.87
CA SER A 145 -3.41 -2.22 -3.22
C SER A 145 -4.35 -1.07 -2.91
N PHE A 146 -3.77 0.11 -2.60
CA PHE A 146 -4.57 1.31 -2.37
C PHE A 146 -3.92 2.55 -2.97
N ILE A 147 -4.76 3.52 -3.25
CA ILE A 147 -4.39 4.90 -3.60
C ILE A 147 -5.12 5.82 -2.62
N LYS A 148 -4.39 6.72 -1.98
CA LYS A 148 -4.94 7.71 -1.05
C LYS A 148 -4.52 9.11 -1.51
N ALA A 149 -5.46 10.02 -1.66
CA ALA A 149 -5.22 11.42 -2.01
C ALA A 149 -5.76 12.30 -0.87
N ASN A 150 -4.87 12.88 -0.09
CA ASN A 150 -5.23 13.65 1.09
C ASN A 150 -4.71 15.09 1.01
N PHE A 151 -5.55 16.03 1.38
CA PHE A 151 -5.09 17.31 1.86
C PHE A 151 -4.43 17.11 3.22
N ILE A 152 -3.21 17.63 3.39
CA ILE A 152 -2.44 17.50 4.62
C ILE A 152 -1.92 18.85 5.12
N LYS A 153 -1.89 19.00 6.42
CA LYS A 153 -1.15 20.06 7.12
C LYS A 153 -0.29 19.43 8.19
N ASN A 154 1.02 19.54 8.01
CA ASN A 154 2.00 18.99 8.94
C ASN A 154 2.35 20.04 10.01
N SER A 155 2.72 19.57 11.21
CA SER A 155 3.33 20.37 12.27
C SER A 155 2.59 21.66 12.63
N ILE A 156 1.25 21.61 12.71
CA ILE A 156 0.44 22.75 13.14
C ILE A 156 0.73 23.09 14.61
N TRP A 157 0.90 22.06 15.43
CA TRP A 157 1.24 22.20 16.82
C TRP A 157 2.20 21.11 17.28
N LYS A 158 3.45 21.46 17.61
CA LYS A 158 4.49 20.55 18.15
C LYS A 158 4.60 19.22 17.39
N GLY A 159 4.67 19.28 16.07
CA GLY A 159 4.78 18.11 15.18
C GLY A 159 3.44 17.47 14.81
N LEU A 160 2.36 17.79 15.50
CA LEU A 160 1.03 17.30 15.20
C LEU A 160 0.42 18.09 14.04
N GLY A 161 -0.20 17.39 13.11
CA GLY A 161 -0.94 17.92 11.99
C GLY A 161 -2.21 17.13 11.72
N PHE A 162 -2.93 17.49 10.67
CA PHE A 162 -4.14 16.77 10.27
C PHE A 162 -4.12 16.41 8.79
N GLN A 163 -4.94 15.46 8.42
CA GLN A 163 -5.16 15.03 7.04
C GLN A 163 -6.61 14.63 6.80
N THR A 164 -7.08 14.86 5.59
CA THR A 164 -8.39 14.40 5.13
C THR A 164 -8.41 14.25 3.62
N GLY A 165 -9.18 13.33 3.09
CA GLY A 165 -9.27 13.11 1.65
C GLY A 165 -9.98 11.83 1.27
N LEU A 166 -9.57 11.28 0.13
CA LEU A 166 -10.18 10.12 -0.51
C LEU A 166 -9.17 8.96 -0.53
N MET A 167 -9.69 7.75 -0.43
CA MET A 167 -8.93 6.52 -0.60
C MET A 167 -9.72 5.53 -1.45
N PHE A 168 -9.03 4.92 -2.40
CA PHE A 168 -9.49 3.74 -3.13
C PHE A 168 -8.67 2.55 -2.69
N ILE A 169 -9.33 1.42 -2.39
CA ILE A 169 -8.64 0.19 -1.99
C ILE A 169 -9.24 -1.02 -2.71
N HIS A 170 -8.35 -1.88 -3.20
CA HIS A 170 -8.65 -3.13 -3.88
C HIS A 170 -8.18 -4.33 -3.07
N TYR A 171 -9.02 -5.38 -3.02
CA TYR A 171 -8.68 -6.68 -2.45
C TYR A 171 -9.03 -7.80 -3.43
N SER A 172 -8.08 -8.71 -3.66
CA SER A 172 -8.25 -9.87 -4.55
C SER A 172 -7.30 -10.99 -4.12
N ASN A 173 -7.65 -12.23 -4.36
CA ASN A 173 -6.68 -13.31 -4.18
C ASN A 173 -5.82 -13.56 -5.44
N GLY A 174 -5.92 -12.69 -6.47
CA GLY A 174 -5.13 -12.80 -7.70
C GLY A 174 -5.47 -14.04 -8.53
N ASN A 175 -6.69 -14.54 -8.45
CA ASN A 175 -7.17 -15.78 -9.10
C ASN A 175 -6.36 -17.01 -8.72
N THR A 176 -5.79 -17.05 -7.53
CA THR A 176 -5.11 -18.25 -7.03
C THR A 176 -6.10 -19.36 -6.66
N ARG A 177 -7.35 -18.99 -6.31
CA ARG A 177 -8.46 -19.89 -6.01
C ARG A 177 -9.80 -19.19 -6.24
N ALA A 178 -10.70 -19.86 -6.96
CA ALA A 178 -12.08 -19.39 -7.11
C ALA A 178 -12.89 -19.61 -5.81
N PRO A 179 -13.88 -18.70 -5.55
CA PRO A 179 -14.24 -17.54 -6.31
C PRO A 179 -13.30 -16.34 -6.09
N ASN A 180 -13.23 -15.38 -7.01
CA ASN A 180 -12.47 -14.16 -6.85
C ASN A 180 -13.07 -12.98 -7.63
N THR A 181 -14.31 -12.59 -7.33
CA THR A 181 -14.88 -11.37 -7.90
C THR A 181 -14.28 -10.10 -7.30
N SER A 182 -13.45 -10.25 -6.24
CA SER A 182 -12.72 -9.16 -5.58
C SER A 182 -13.62 -8.09 -4.94
N THR A 183 -13.07 -7.11 -4.25
CA THR A 183 -13.77 -5.90 -3.84
C THR A 183 -12.95 -4.66 -4.11
N ASN A 184 -13.61 -3.62 -4.60
CA ASN A 184 -13.12 -2.27 -4.76
C ASN A 184 -13.91 -1.34 -3.85
N SER A 185 -13.26 -0.40 -3.16
CA SER A 185 -13.97 0.53 -2.28
C SER A 185 -13.48 1.95 -2.45
N PHE A 186 -14.44 2.87 -2.52
CA PHE A 186 -14.19 4.31 -2.43
C PHE A 186 -14.51 4.78 -1.02
N LEU A 187 -13.57 5.44 -0.39
CA LEU A 187 -13.61 5.81 1.02
C LEU A 187 -13.22 7.28 1.18
N ILE A 188 -13.91 7.97 2.07
CA ILE A 188 -13.45 9.26 2.62
C ILE A 188 -12.67 8.97 3.91
N ASN A 189 -11.65 9.75 4.19
CA ASN A 189 -10.87 9.57 5.39
C ASN A 189 -10.53 10.90 6.06
N ALA A 190 -10.39 10.87 7.38
CA ALA A 190 -9.90 11.99 8.16
C ALA A 190 -9.06 11.48 9.33
N GLY A 191 -8.01 12.23 9.67
CA GLY A 191 -7.09 11.80 10.70
C GLY A 191 -6.01 12.80 11.02
N LEU A 192 -5.03 12.32 11.77
CA LEU A 192 -3.90 13.09 12.24
C LEU A 192 -2.60 12.55 11.65
N ASN A 193 -1.62 13.43 11.56
CA ASN A 193 -0.24 13.05 11.30
C ASN A 193 0.67 13.64 12.38
N TYR A 194 1.76 12.96 12.67
CA TYR A 194 2.72 13.41 13.68
C TYR A 194 4.14 13.25 13.14
N GLN A 195 4.86 14.34 13.06
CA GLN A 195 6.25 14.36 12.65
C GLN A 195 7.15 14.16 13.86
N LEU A 196 7.84 13.01 13.91
CA LEU A 196 8.92 12.78 14.86
C LEU A 196 10.07 13.75 14.59
N ASN A 197 10.76 14.19 15.62
CA ASN A 197 11.88 15.16 15.53
C ASN A 197 11.48 16.51 14.88
N TYR A 198 10.24 16.96 15.11
CA TYR A 198 9.71 18.21 14.53
C TYR A 198 10.53 19.46 14.87
N GLN A 199 11.37 19.43 15.91
CA GLN A 199 12.25 20.54 16.30
C GLN A 199 13.50 20.64 15.43
N ASN A 200 13.92 19.54 14.81
CA ASN A 200 15.13 19.43 14.00
C ASN A 200 14.75 18.86 12.62
N ILE A 201 14.00 19.65 11.84
CA ILE A 201 13.62 19.26 10.47
C ILE A 201 14.77 19.56 9.52
N ASN A 202 15.19 18.54 8.77
CA ASN A 202 16.19 18.72 7.72
C ASN A 202 15.66 19.61 6.61
N GLU A 203 16.54 20.41 6.03
CA GLU A 203 16.25 21.17 4.83
C GLU A 203 16.27 20.28 3.58
N TYR A 204 15.43 20.61 2.59
CA TYR A 204 15.42 19.91 1.31
C TYR A 204 16.59 20.34 0.43
N VAL A 205 17.48 19.40 0.11
CA VAL A 205 18.59 19.60 -0.83
C VAL A 205 18.05 19.57 -2.25
N ARG A 206 17.89 20.75 -2.87
CA ARG A 206 17.28 20.89 -4.20
C ARG A 206 18.26 20.95 -5.36
N GLU A 207 19.56 21.12 -5.07
CA GLU A 207 20.59 21.14 -6.11
C GLU A 207 20.56 19.82 -6.89
N GLN A 208 20.41 19.94 -8.20
CA GLN A 208 20.48 18.83 -9.14
C GLN A 208 21.67 19.08 -10.06
N ASP A 209 22.59 18.13 -10.09
CA ASP A 209 23.56 18.04 -11.17
C ASP A 209 22.82 17.57 -12.44
N LEU A 210 22.39 18.53 -13.26
CA LEU A 210 21.65 18.27 -14.50
C LEU A 210 22.54 17.75 -15.66
N THR A 211 23.79 17.42 -15.39
CA THR A 211 24.84 17.41 -16.42
C THR A 211 25.08 16.09 -17.15
N ASN A 212 24.38 14.98 -16.88
CA ASN A 212 24.65 13.78 -17.68
C ASN A 212 23.43 12.88 -17.89
N TYR A 213 22.73 13.06 -19.00
CA TYR A 213 21.60 12.22 -19.42
C TYR A 213 21.96 11.09 -20.40
N GLY A 214 23.23 10.91 -20.73
CA GLY A 214 23.68 9.85 -21.61
C GLY A 214 23.73 8.47 -20.95
N GLU A 215 22.60 7.90 -20.57
CA GLU A 215 22.61 6.51 -20.08
C GLU A 215 22.84 5.51 -21.21
N LYS A 216 23.58 4.46 -20.88
CA LYS A 216 23.76 3.31 -21.78
C LYS A 216 22.43 2.58 -21.95
N ILE A 217 22.28 1.90 -23.09
CA ILE A 217 21.17 0.98 -23.32
C ILE A 217 21.20 -0.09 -22.23
N LYS A 218 20.04 -0.37 -21.62
CA LYS A 218 19.84 -1.41 -20.61
C LYS A 218 19.01 -2.54 -21.20
N PHE A 219 19.46 -3.76 -21.03
CA PHE A 219 18.74 -4.95 -21.38
C PHE A 219 18.09 -5.52 -20.12
N ASN A 220 16.79 -5.76 -20.19
CA ASN A 220 16.01 -6.27 -19.08
C ASN A 220 15.44 -7.64 -19.43
N PHE A 221 15.62 -8.59 -18.53
CA PHE A 221 15.03 -9.91 -18.59
C PHE A 221 14.16 -10.10 -17.35
N VAL A 222 12.88 -10.40 -17.57
CA VAL A 222 11.92 -10.57 -16.48
C VAL A 222 11.32 -11.95 -16.54
N PHE A 223 11.42 -12.68 -15.46
CA PHE A 223 10.72 -13.95 -15.24
C PHE A 223 9.61 -13.73 -14.21
N ARG A 224 8.39 -14.15 -14.56
CA ARG A 224 7.24 -14.15 -13.64
C ARG A 224 6.64 -15.54 -13.63
N THR A 225 6.24 -15.97 -12.45
CA THR A 225 5.54 -17.23 -12.25
C THR A 225 4.50 -17.09 -11.17
N GLY A 226 3.52 -17.96 -11.15
CA GLY A 226 2.48 -18.02 -10.14
C GLY A 226 1.53 -19.19 -10.44
N TRP A 227 0.45 -19.21 -9.69
CA TRP A 227 -0.64 -20.17 -9.88
C TRP A 227 -1.91 -19.41 -10.22
N ASN A 228 -2.72 -19.98 -11.08
CA ASN A 228 -3.99 -19.43 -11.49
C ASN A 228 -5.05 -20.54 -11.50
N GLN A 229 -6.23 -20.23 -11.01
CA GLN A 229 -7.44 -21.02 -11.15
C GLN A 229 -8.41 -20.25 -12.03
N SER A 230 -9.16 -20.92 -12.90
CA SER A 230 -10.28 -20.28 -13.62
C SER A 230 -11.36 -19.86 -12.64
N ASP A 231 -12.34 -19.06 -13.12
CA ASP A 231 -13.45 -18.59 -12.29
C ASP A 231 -14.39 -19.71 -11.80
N VAL A 232 -14.20 -20.93 -12.30
CA VAL A 232 -15.00 -22.11 -11.93
C VAL A 232 -14.42 -22.73 -10.66
N ILE A 233 -15.23 -22.81 -9.61
CA ILE A 233 -14.88 -23.46 -8.34
C ILE A 233 -14.54 -24.93 -8.60
N GLY A 234 -13.41 -25.38 -8.08
CA GLY A 234 -12.95 -26.76 -8.25
C GLY A 234 -12.29 -27.10 -9.59
N SER A 235 -12.08 -26.12 -10.49
CA SER A 235 -11.44 -26.34 -11.78
C SER A 235 -9.95 -26.73 -11.72
N GLY A 236 -9.34 -26.70 -10.53
CA GLY A 236 -7.90 -26.95 -10.35
C GLY A 236 -7.06 -25.67 -10.50
N THR A 237 -5.87 -25.70 -9.93
CA THR A 237 -4.93 -24.57 -9.93
C THR A 237 -3.72 -24.95 -10.76
N TYR A 238 -3.36 -24.12 -11.73
CA TYR A 238 -2.30 -24.39 -12.70
C TYR A 238 -1.18 -23.36 -12.60
N PRO A 239 0.11 -23.79 -12.66
CA PRO A 239 1.21 -22.84 -12.71
C PRO A 239 1.29 -22.17 -14.07
N PHE A 240 1.74 -20.92 -14.10
CA PHE A 240 2.09 -20.20 -15.32
C PHE A 240 3.50 -19.65 -15.24
N TYR A 241 4.12 -19.48 -16.40
CA TYR A 241 5.48 -18.96 -16.56
C TYR A 241 5.48 -17.90 -17.65
N VAL A 242 5.99 -16.72 -17.34
CA VAL A 242 6.11 -15.61 -18.30
C VAL A 242 7.57 -15.17 -18.35
N PHE A 243 8.15 -15.21 -19.55
CA PHE A 243 9.47 -14.67 -19.83
C PHE A 243 9.29 -13.41 -20.67
N SER A 244 9.90 -12.32 -20.25
CA SER A 244 9.88 -11.07 -20.98
C SER A 244 11.30 -10.56 -21.15
N ALA A 245 11.61 -10.04 -22.34
CA ALA A 245 12.84 -9.32 -22.62
C ALA A 245 12.49 -7.96 -23.25
N PHE A 246 13.09 -6.89 -22.73
CA PHE A 246 12.92 -5.56 -23.31
C PHE A 246 14.19 -4.72 -23.14
N VAL A 247 14.27 -3.68 -23.93
CA VAL A 247 15.41 -2.77 -23.95
C VAL A 247 14.90 -1.38 -23.59
N ASP A 248 15.59 -0.70 -22.70
CA ASP A 248 15.33 0.68 -22.38
C ASP A 248 16.57 1.56 -22.50
N LYS A 249 16.38 2.83 -22.82
CA LYS A 249 17.41 3.84 -22.84
C LYS A 249 16.80 5.18 -22.40
N LYS A 250 17.34 5.76 -21.35
CA LYS A 250 16.91 7.07 -20.92
C LYS A 250 17.28 8.12 -21.97
N LEU A 251 16.29 8.81 -22.50
CA LEU A 251 16.45 9.81 -23.57
C LEU A 251 16.65 11.21 -23.02
N ASN A 252 16.00 11.53 -21.90
CA ASN A 252 16.12 12.81 -21.20
C ASN A 252 15.73 12.64 -19.72
N TYR A 253 15.65 13.73 -18.98
CA TYR A 253 15.30 13.67 -17.55
C TYR A 253 13.94 13.04 -17.25
N TYR A 254 12.98 13.13 -18.17
CA TYR A 254 11.59 12.74 -17.99
C TYR A 254 11.20 11.45 -18.73
N SER A 255 11.95 11.02 -19.73
CA SER A 255 11.57 9.91 -20.62
C SER A 255 12.66 8.85 -20.77
N THR A 256 12.21 7.61 -20.88
CA THR A 256 13.02 6.42 -21.14
C THR A 256 12.59 5.81 -22.44
#